data_90d4228e60e191e2c80d24439666f487
#
_entry.id   90d4228e60e191e2c80d24439666f487
#
_cell.length_a   1.000
_cell.length_b   1.000
_cell.length_c   1.000
_cell.angle_alpha   90.00
_cell.angle_beta   90.00
_cell.angle_gamma   90.00
#
_symmetry.space_group_name_H-M   'P 1'
#
loop_
_entity.id
_entity.type
_entity.pdbx_description
1 polymer ?
#
loop_
_entity_poly.entity_id
_entity_poly.type
_entity_poly.pdbx_seq_one_letter_code
_entity_poly.pdbx_strand_id
1 'polypeptide(L)' 'MNTPPIPPEDQSPVPSPCINVCQMSPDTGLCLGCMRTIDEIIAWGAADDDVKRAVWREIRRREAQIAF' A
#
# COMPACT_ATOMS: atom_id res chain seq x y z
N MET A 1 28.49 -4.12 5.88
CA MET A 1 27.52 -3.50 6.72
C MET A 1 26.25 -3.22 5.95
N ASN A 2 25.16 -3.74 6.41
CA ASN A 2 23.90 -3.62 5.69
C ASN A 2 23.11 -2.44 6.23
N THR A 3 22.95 -1.42 5.39
CA THR A 3 22.03 -0.35 5.70
C THR A 3 20.62 -0.85 5.46
N PRO A 4 19.69 -0.69 6.41
CA PRO A 4 18.31 -1.09 6.18
C PRO A 4 17.75 -0.36 4.97
N PRO A 5 16.92 -1.01 4.15
CA PRO A 5 16.31 -0.33 3.01
C PRO A 5 15.41 0.80 3.50
N ILE A 6 15.35 1.86 2.70
CA ILE A 6 14.44 2.97 2.99
C ILE A 6 13.01 2.46 2.83
N PRO A 7 12.13 2.67 3.82
CA PRO A 7 10.74 2.25 3.68
C PRO A 7 10.09 2.88 2.45
N PRO A 8 9.17 2.18 1.79
CA PRO A 8 8.54 2.70 0.57
C PRO A 8 7.89 4.07 0.79
N GLU A 9 7.27 4.30 1.94
CA GLU A 9 6.61 5.56 2.25
C GLU A 9 7.59 6.74 2.35
N ASP A 10 8.89 6.47 2.55
CA ASP A 10 9.91 7.50 2.64
C ASP A 10 10.65 7.73 1.32
N GLN A 11 10.36 6.94 0.30
CA GLN A 11 10.98 7.06 -1.00
C GLN A 11 10.30 8.14 -1.84
N SER A 12 11.03 8.70 -2.80
CA SER A 12 10.50 9.65 -3.77
C SER A 12 11.08 9.32 -5.15
N PRO A 13 10.23 8.99 -6.13
CA PRO A 13 8.77 8.82 -6.03
C PRO A 13 8.40 7.63 -5.17
N VAL A 14 7.22 7.71 -4.55
CA VAL A 14 6.74 6.62 -3.68
C VAL A 14 6.35 5.42 -4.55
N PRO A 15 6.91 4.24 -4.31
CA PRO A 15 6.60 3.07 -5.13
C PRO A 15 5.22 2.50 -4.84
N SER A 16 4.67 1.79 -5.82
CA SER A 16 3.40 1.10 -5.65
C SER A 16 3.57 -0.11 -4.73
N PRO A 17 2.60 -0.37 -3.82
CA PRO A 17 2.64 -1.57 -2.98
C PRO A 17 2.21 -2.84 -3.72
N CYS A 18 1.90 -2.76 -5.00
CA CYS A 18 1.43 -3.91 -5.78
C CYS A 18 2.52 -4.97 -5.91
N ILE A 19 2.16 -6.23 -5.62
CA ILE A 19 3.04 -7.38 -5.79
C ILE A 19 2.53 -8.33 -6.87
N ASN A 20 1.75 -7.79 -7.80
CA ASN A 20 1.13 -8.53 -8.91
C ASN A 20 0.08 -9.56 -8.49
N VAL A 21 -0.43 -9.46 -7.27
CA VAL A 21 -1.56 -10.25 -6.79
C VAL A 21 -2.73 -9.29 -6.63
N CYS A 22 -3.55 -9.19 -7.68
CA CYS A 22 -4.67 -8.25 -7.73
C CYS A 22 -5.97 -9.01 -7.49
N GLN A 23 -6.19 -9.39 -6.24
CA GLN A 23 -7.39 -10.13 -5.86
C GLN A 23 -8.07 -9.44 -4.69
N MET A 24 -9.27 -8.93 -4.93
CA MET A 24 -10.04 -8.24 -3.92
C MET A 24 -10.76 -9.22 -3.01
N SER A 25 -10.66 -8.97 -1.71
CA SER A 25 -11.41 -9.75 -0.73
C SER A 25 -12.83 -9.19 -0.62
N PRO A 26 -13.87 -10.01 -0.82
CA PRO A 26 -15.25 -9.54 -0.63
C PRO A 26 -15.57 -9.22 0.82
N ASP A 27 -14.82 -9.77 1.76
CA ASP A 27 -15.09 -9.58 3.20
C ASP A 27 -14.56 -8.23 3.70
N THR A 28 -13.39 -7.82 3.23
CA THR A 28 -12.74 -6.61 3.72
C THR A 28 -12.77 -5.45 2.73
N GLY A 29 -13.02 -5.74 1.45
CA GLY A 29 -12.93 -4.73 0.39
C GLY A 29 -11.50 -4.32 0.08
N LEU A 30 -10.52 -5.08 0.54
CA LEU A 30 -9.10 -4.78 0.33
C LEU A 30 -8.48 -5.80 -0.62
N CYS A 31 -7.46 -5.35 -1.36
CA CYS A 31 -6.67 -6.25 -2.17
C CYS A 31 -5.85 -7.18 -1.27
N LEU A 32 -5.95 -8.48 -1.49
CA LEU A 32 -5.23 -9.47 -0.68
C LEU A 32 -3.71 -9.35 -0.81
N GLY A 33 -3.25 -8.82 -1.95
CA GLY A 33 -1.81 -8.67 -2.17
C GLY A 33 -1.22 -7.42 -1.52
N CYS A 34 -1.92 -6.29 -1.56
CA CYS A 34 -1.35 -5.02 -1.14
C CYS A 34 -2.17 -4.26 -0.10
N MET A 35 -3.32 -4.78 0.30
CA MET A 35 -4.15 -4.19 1.35
C MET A 35 -4.72 -2.81 1.01
N ARG A 36 -4.83 -2.49 -0.27
CA ARG A 36 -5.46 -1.25 -0.72
C ARG A 36 -6.93 -1.49 -1.06
N THR A 37 -7.74 -0.43 -0.93
CA THR A 37 -9.10 -0.46 -1.49
C THR A 37 -9.02 -0.33 -3.01
N ILE A 38 -10.12 -0.70 -3.70
CA ILE A 38 -10.15 -0.56 -5.16
C ILE A 38 -10.01 0.91 -5.57
N ASP A 39 -10.59 1.82 -4.81
CA ASP A 39 -10.50 3.25 -5.08
C ASP A 39 -9.04 3.73 -4.99
N GLU A 40 -8.30 3.25 -4.00
CA GLU A 40 -6.88 3.58 -3.84
C GLU A 40 -6.04 3.05 -4.99
N ILE A 41 -6.37 1.86 -5.48
CA ILE A 41 -5.67 1.28 -6.63
C ILE A 41 -5.93 2.11 -7.88
N ILE A 42 -7.18 2.47 -8.13
CA ILE A 42 -7.56 3.25 -9.32
C ILE A 42 -6.92 4.64 -9.29
N ALA A 43 -6.91 5.28 -8.12
CA ALA A 43 -6.41 6.64 -7.98
C ALA A 43 -4.88 6.73 -7.94
N TRP A 44 -4.18 5.61 -7.80
CA TRP A 44 -2.73 5.60 -7.56
C TRP A 44 -1.94 6.34 -8.65
N GLY A 45 -2.28 6.13 -9.91
CA GLY A 45 -1.56 6.72 -11.03
C GLY A 45 -1.63 8.23 -11.08
N ALA A 46 -2.71 8.83 -10.55
CA ALA A 46 -2.90 10.28 -10.51
C ALA A 46 -2.55 10.88 -9.16
N ALA A 47 -2.20 10.06 -8.17
CA ALA A 47 -1.89 10.55 -6.82
C ALA A 47 -0.48 11.11 -6.76
N ASP A 48 -0.31 12.17 -5.97
CA ASP A 48 1.03 12.66 -5.66
C ASP A 48 1.66 11.86 -4.51
N ASP A 49 2.93 12.17 -4.20
CA ASP A 49 3.66 11.41 -3.20
C ASP A 49 3.04 11.52 -1.81
N ASP A 50 2.46 12.66 -1.47
CA ASP A 50 1.83 12.83 -0.17
C ASP A 50 0.61 11.92 0.00
N VAL A 51 -0.20 11.80 -1.05
CA VAL A 51 -1.35 10.90 -1.05
C VAL A 51 -0.87 9.44 -1.00
N LYS A 52 0.16 9.12 -1.76
CA LYS A 52 0.73 7.78 -1.77
C LYS A 52 1.28 7.39 -0.40
N ARG A 53 1.96 8.32 0.28
CA ARG A 53 2.44 8.09 1.64
C ARG A 53 1.30 7.84 2.62
N ALA A 54 0.21 8.59 2.48
CA ALA A 54 -0.96 8.38 3.32
C ALA A 54 -1.56 6.99 3.11
N VAL A 55 -1.60 6.51 1.86
CA VAL A 55 -2.07 5.15 1.54
C VAL A 55 -1.15 4.11 2.19
N TRP A 56 0.18 4.29 2.11
CA TRP A 56 1.11 3.38 2.75
C TRP A 56 0.91 3.30 4.27
N ARG A 57 0.63 4.43 4.93
CA ARG A 57 0.33 4.43 6.36
C ARG A 57 -0.93 3.65 6.66
N GLU A 58 -1.95 3.78 5.81
CA GLU A 58 -3.17 3.00 5.97
C GLU A 58 -2.92 1.50 5.77
N ILE A 59 -2.06 1.15 4.83
CA ILE A 59 -1.67 -0.25 4.62
C ILE A 59 -1.02 -0.82 5.89
N ARG A 60 -0.08 -0.07 6.48
CA ARG A 60 0.58 -0.50 7.73
C ARG A 60 -0.43 -0.69 8.84
N ARG A 61 -1.38 0.22 8.97
CA ARG A 61 -2.43 0.14 9.98
C ARG A 61 -3.32 -1.07 9.76
N ARG A 62 -3.69 -1.33 8.51
CA ARG A 62 -4.53 -2.48 8.14
C ARG A 62 -3.82 -3.80 8.44
N GLU A 63 -2.54 -3.88 8.10
CA GLU A 63 -1.73 -5.08 8.39
C GLU A 63 -1.69 -5.35 9.90
N ALA A 64 -1.55 -4.32 10.71
CA ALA A 64 -1.52 -4.47 12.16
C ALA A 64 -2.87 -4.90 12.72
N GLN A 65 -3.97 -4.45 12.12
CA GLN A 65 -5.32 -4.83 12.56
C GLN A 65 -5.71 -6.23 12.13
N ILE A 66 -5.18 -6.69 11.00
CA ILE A 66 -5.43 -8.04 10.48
C ILE A 66 -4.24 -8.90 10.89
N ALA A 67 -3.93 -8.91 12.18
CA ALA A 67 -2.80 -9.68 12.69
C ALA A 67 -3.04 -11.17 12.52
N PHE A 68 -2.06 -11.83 11.98
CA PHE A 68 -2.09 -13.27 11.74
C PHE A 68 -1.43 -14.02 12.89
#